data_4b75770a8053b0616b122fcf7fdcf26f
#
_entry.id   4b75770a8053b0616b122fcf7fdcf26f
#
_cell.length_a   1.000
_cell.length_b   1.000
_cell.length_c   1.000
_cell.angle_alpha   90.00
_cell.angle_beta   90.00
_cell.angle_gamma   90.00
#
_symmetry.space_group_name_H-M   'P 1'
#
loop_
_entity.id
_entity.type
_entity.pdbx_description
1 polymer ?
#
loop_
_entity_poly.entity_id
_entity_poly.type
_entity_poly.pdbx_seq_one_letter_code
_entity_poly.pdbx_strand_id
1 'polypeptide(L)'
;FIRYADRINLMSFETAVKTHNWVAFAVIANYFVWLGFYIFSDRITNYHPELNARKFFDKAFKQIMYYSYGIFRGEKSPHKVLPHDKFNPMQSITYQIVMLLVVPTQFATGLMMWDVKRFEGVIAMLGGLEVVNTIHVLIYIFFVSFTMIHAYMGALGNTPVTHFREMFTGYEEKH
;
A
#
# COMPACT_ATOMS: atom_id res chain seq x y z
N PHE A 1 -21.04 -5.76 17.49
CA PHE A 1 -20.62 -4.54 16.75
C PHE A 1 -21.80 -3.54 16.62
N ILE A 2 -23.00 -4.02 16.29
CA ILE A 2 -24.17 -3.15 16.04
C ILE A 2 -24.64 -2.39 17.31
N ARG A 3 -24.48 -2.94 18.51
CA ARG A 3 -24.91 -2.30 19.76
C ARG A 3 -24.09 -1.07 20.19
N TYR A 4 -22.87 -0.89 19.68
CA TYR A 4 -22.00 0.23 20.00
C TYR A 4 -22.04 1.35 18.95
N ALA A 5 -22.53 1.08 17.75
CA ALA A 5 -22.66 2.07 16.68
C ALA A 5 -23.68 3.16 16.99
N ASP A 6 -24.68 2.88 17.81
CA ASP A 6 -25.72 3.86 18.19
C ASP A 6 -25.22 4.99 19.10
N ARG A 7 -24.02 4.89 19.67
CA ARG A 7 -23.46 5.91 20.57
C ARG A 7 -22.49 6.89 19.89
N ILE A 8 -21.98 6.56 18.70
CA ILE A 8 -21.12 7.45 17.91
C ILE A 8 -21.63 7.50 16.47
N ASN A 9 -22.81 8.04 16.30
CA ASN A 9 -23.41 8.24 14.98
C ASN A 9 -22.84 9.51 14.34
N LEU A 10 -21.64 9.42 13.77
CA LEU A 10 -21.06 10.50 12.96
C LEU A 10 -21.87 10.71 11.68
N MET A 11 -22.49 9.63 11.13
CA MET A 11 -23.31 9.67 9.93
C MET A 11 -24.21 8.42 9.86
N SER A 12 -25.29 8.49 9.08
CA SER A 12 -26.15 7.32 8.83
C SER A 12 -25.37 6.23 8.05
N PHE A 13 -25.78 4.97 8.22
CA PHE A 13 -25.18 3.85 7.47
C PHE A 13 -25.27 4.07 5.95
N GLU A 14 -26.40 4.55 5.46
CA GLU A 14 -26.59 4.88 4.03
C GLU A 14 -25.59 5.94 3.55
N THR A 15 -25.39 7.00 4.33
CA THR A 15 -24.42 8.06 4.02
C THR A 15 -23.00 7.50 4.01
N ALA A 16 -22.66 6.66 4.99
CA ALA A 16 -21.34 6.02 5.07
C ALA A 16 -21.06 5.16 3.83
N VAL A 17 -22.01 4.35 3.39
CA VAL A 17 -21.87 3.51 2.17
C VAL A 17 -21.74 4.38 0.92
N LYS A 18 -22.56 5.42 0.77
CA LYS A 18 -22.46 6.35 -0.38
C LYS A 18 -21.09 7.04 -0.41
N THR A 19 -20.64 7.55 0.72
CA THR A 19 -19.32 8.20 0.84
C THR A 19 -18.18 7.22 0.50
N HIS A 20 -18.25 5.99 1.05
CA HIS A 20 -17.29 4.95 0.73
C HIS A 20 -17.21 4.68 -0.77
N ASN A 21 -18.35 4.51 -1.43
CA ASN A 21 -18.39 4.23 -2.86
C ASN A 21 -17.81 5.40 -3.70
N TRP A 22 -18.16 6.65 -3.37
CA TRP A 22 -17.62 7.82 -4.08
C TRP A 22 -16.10 7.91 -3.92
N VAL A 23 -15.59 7.76 -2.70
CA VAL A 23 -14.14 7.76 -2.43
C VAL A 23 -13.48 6.58 -3.16
N ALA A 24 -14.08 5.39 -3.15
CA ALA A 24 -13.55 4.23 -3.84
C ALA A 24 -13.42 4.47 -5.36
N PHE A 25 -14.43 5.03 -6.02
CA PHE A 25 -14.35 5.37 -7.45
C PHE A 25 -13.27 6.42 -7.73
N ALA A 26 -13.11 7.43 -6.87
CA ALA A 26 -12.04 8.41 -7.01
C ALA A 26 -10.66 7.76 -6.87
N VAL A 27 -10.48 6.84 -5.92
CA VAL A 27 -9.22 6.10 -5.72
C VAL A 27 -8.95 5.16 -6.89
N ILE A 28 -9.96 4.47 -7.44
CA ILE A 28 -9.83 3.63 -8.65
C ILE A 28 -9.36 4.50 -9.83
N ALA A 29 -9.99 5.65 -10.06
CA ALA A 29 -9.60 6.55 -11.14
C ALA A 29 -8.14 7.03 -10.96
N ASN A 30 -7.75 7.44 -9.77
CA ASN A 30 -6.39 7.83 -9.44
C ASN A 30 -5.38 6.68 -9.68
N TYR A 31 -5.76 5.46 -9.32
CA TYR A 31 -4.92 4.28 -9.56
C TYR A 31 -4.65 4.07 -11.06
N PHE A 32 -5.66 4.22 -11.93
CA PHE A 32 -5.45 4.09 -13.37
C PHE A 32 -4.59 5.22 -13.95
N VAL A 33 -4.70 6.44 -13.43
CA VAL A 33 -3.80 7.54 -13.79
C VAL A 33 -2.36 7.21 -13.39
N TRP A 34 -2.16 6.71 -12.16
CA TRP A 34 -0.86 6.26 -11.70
C TRP A 34 -0.31 5.11 -12.55
N LEU A 35 -1.13 4.09 -12.83
CA LEU A 35 -0.73 2.94 -13.63
C LEU A 35 -0.33 3.35 -15.06
N GLY A 36 -1.11 4.24 -15.68
CA GLY A 36 -0.78 4.81 -16.99
C GLY A 36 0.55 5.55 -16.96
N PHE A 37 0.74 6.44 -15.98
CA PHE A 37 2.01 7.13 -15.80
C PHE A 37 3.17 6.15 -15.56
N TYR A 38 2.97 5.11 -14.77
CA TYR A 38 3.95 4.08 -14.48
C TYR A 38 4.39 3.32 -15.75
N ILE A 39 3.41 2.91 -16.60
CA ILE A 39 3.67 2.13 -17.81
C ILE A 39 4.36 2.99 -18.89
N PHE A 40 3.92 4.25 -19.06
CA PHE A 40 4.37 5.11 -20.16
C PHE A 40 5.55 6.00 -19.83
N SER A 41 6.06 5.97 -18.59
CA SER A 41 7.26 6.72 -18.20
C SER A 41 8.46 5.79 -18.02
N ASP A 42 9.67 6.31 -18.25
CA ASP A 42 10.93 5.59 -18.02
C ASP A 42 11.15 5.23 -16.53
N ARG A 43 10.26 5.71 -15.66
CA ARG A 43 10.33 5.47 -14.21
C ARG A 43 9.93 4.05 -13.80
N ILE A 44 9.37 3.27 -14.71
CA ILE A 44 9.11 1.84 -14.51
C ILE A 44 10.39 1.09 -14.06
N THR A 45 11.55 1.53 -14.53
CA THR A 45 12.85 0.92 -14.19
C THR A 45 13.18 0.99 -12.70
N ASN A 46 12.72 2.03 -11.99
CA ASN A 46 12.96 2.17 -10.54
C ASN A 46 12.26 1.08 -9.69
N TYR A 47 11.25 0.43 -10.26
CA TYR A 47 10.44 -0.57 -9.56
C TYR A 47 10.82 -2.00 -9.96
N HIS A 48 11.82 -2.19 -10.82
CA HIS A 48 12.25 -3.53 -11.20
C HIS A 48 12.83 -4.25 -9.97
N PRO A 49 12.26 -5.40 -9.59
CA PRO A 49 12.79 -6.17 -8.47
C PRO A 49 14.15 -6.76 -8.83
N GLU A 50 14.98 -6.98 -7.84
CA GLU A 50 16.22 -7.77 -8.02
C GLU A 50 15.84 -9.20 -8.41
N LEU A 51 16.07 -9.58 -9.67
CA LEU A 51 15.69 -10.89 -10.21
C LEU A 51 16.61 -12.02 -9.73
N ASN A 52 17.79 -11.71 -9.22
CA ASN A 52 18.69 -12.69 -8.65
C ASN A 52 18.25 -13.00 -7.20
N ALA A 53 17.60 -14.14 -7.00
CA ALA A 53 17.07 -14.54 -5.70
C ALA A 53 18.10 -14.47 -4.58
N ARG A 54 19.34 -14.97 -4.82
CA ARG A 54 20.38 -14.95 -3.80
C ARG A 54 20.77 -13.54 -3.39
N LYS A 55 20.95 -12.63 -4.37
CA LYS A 55 21.26 -11.22 -4.10
C LYS A 55 20.07 -10.53 -3.42
N PHE A 56 18.85 -10.84 -3.83
CA PHE A 56 17.65 -10.32 -3.21
C PHE A 56 17.57 -10.67 -1.73
N PHE A 57 17.69 -11.96 -1.39
CA PHE A 57 17.63 -12.41 0.00
C PHE A 57 18.77 -11.86 0.86
N ASP A 58 19.98 -11.77 0.35
CA ASP A 58 21.12 -11.16 1.07
C ASP A 58 20.85 -9.67 1.38
N LYS A 59 20.44 -8.90 0.38
CA LYS A 59 20.09 -7.48 0.56
C LYS A 59 18.88 -7.30 1.48
N ALA A 60 17.83 -8.12 1.31
CA ALA A 60 16.62 -8.06 2.13
C ALA A 60 16.93 -8.39 3.59
N PHE A 61 17.74 -9.42 3.85
CA PHE A 61 18.14 -9.78 5.21
C PHE A 61 18.94 -8.66 5.89
N LYS A 62 19.91 -8.07 5.18
CA LYS A 62 20.68 -6.91 5.69
C LYS A 62 19.75 -5.74 6.03
N GLN A 63 18.75 -5.48 5.20
CA GLN A 63 17.79 -4.39 5.42
C GLN A 63 16.86 -4.68 6.62
N ILE A 64 16.42 -5.94 6.80
CA ILE A 64 15.64 -6.36 7.97
C ILE A 64 16.47 -6.17 9.24
N MET A 65 17.71 -6.63 9.25
CA MET A 65 18.59 -6.47 10.41
C MET A 65 18.85 -5.00 10.74
N TYR A 66 19.04 -4.17 9.73
CA TYR A 66 19.16 -2.73 9.89
C TYR A 66 17.89 -2.12 10.55
N TYR A 67 16.70 -2.41 10.06
CA TYR A 67 15.46 -1.88 10.63
C TYR A 67 15.14 -2.44 12.03
N SER A 68 15.57 -3.67 12.33
CA SER A 68 15.33 -4.30 13.63
C SER A 68 16.28 -3.84 14.71
N TYR A 69 17.55 -3.58 14.37
CA TYR A 69 18.60 -3.28 15.34
C TYR A 69 19.51 -2.11 14.93
N GLY A 70 19.95 -2.08 13.68
CA GLY A 70 20.99 -1.16 13.20
C GLY A 70 20.58 0.30 13.33
N ILE A 71 19.33 0.63 13.00
CA ILE A 71 18.79 1.99 13.09
C ILE A 71 18.83 2.54 14.52
N PHE A 72 18.54 1.68 15.53
CA PHE A 72 18.58 2.06 16.95
C PHE A 72 20.01 2.18 17.50
N ARG A 73 21.00 1.66 16.77
CA ARG A 73 22.43 1.77 17.09
C ARG A 73 23.14 2.87 16.31
N GLY A 74 22.40 3.62 15.48
CA GLY A 74 22.98 4.67 14.64
C GLY A 74 23.84 4.13 13.48
N GLU A 75 23.65 2.86 13.08
CA GLU A 75 24.32 2.30 11.91
C GLU A 75 23.85 2.98 10.62
N LYS A 76 24.71 3.01 9.60
CA LYS A 76 24.32 3.57 8.30
C LYS A 76 23.44 2.56 7.54
N SER A 77 22.44 3.06 6.80
CA SER A 77 21.61 2.21 5.95
C SER A 77 22.46 1.39 4.97
N PRO A 78 22.18 0.08 4.83
CA PRO A 78 22.89 -0.77 3.87
C PRO A 78 22.55 -0.43 2.41
N HIS A 79 21.41 0.22 2.17
CA HIS A 79 21.00 0.69 0.85
C HIS A 79 21.29 2.20 0.73
N LYS A 80 22.02 2.56 -0.33
CA LYS A 80 22.25 3.96 -0.70
C LYS A 80 21.29 4.33 -1.81
N VAL A 81 20.48 5.36 -1.58
CA VAL A 81 19.58 5.89 -2.60
C VAL A 81 20.37 6.50 -3.74
N LEU A 82 20.19 5.96 -4.94
CA LEU A 82 20.78 6.47 -6.19
C LEU A 82 19.68 6.88 -7.16
N PRO A 83 19.92 7.80 -8.11
CA PRO A 83 18.90 8.25 -9.07
C PRO A 83 18.24 7.11 -9.85
N HIS A 84 18.93 5.99 -10.07
CA HIS A 84 18.46 4.82 -10.79
C HIS A 84 18.18 3.61 -9.89
N ASP A 85 18.38 3.73 -8.57
CA ASP A 85 18.17 2.67 -7.58
C ASP A 85 17.59 3.33 -6.30
N LYS A 86 16.36 3.86 -6.44
CA LYS A 86 15.71 4.62 -5.36
C LYS A 86 15.15 3.73 -4.26
N PHE A 87 14.72 2.52 -4.63
CA PHE A 87 14.05 1.62 -3.72
C PHE A 87 14.98 0.49 -3.27
N ASN A 88 15.01 0.23 -1.98
CA ASN A 88 15.64 -0.98 -1.51
C ASN A 88 14.85 -2.22 -1.98
N PRO A 89 15.44 -3.43 -2.00
CA PRO A 89 14.79 -4.62 -2.53
C PRO A 89 13.45 -4.95 -1.88
N MET A 90 13.29 -4.67 -0.58
CA MET A 90 12.03 -4.89 0.12
C MET A 90 10.96 -3.88 -0.33
N GLN A 91 11.32 -2.62 -0.49
CA GLN A 91 10.40 -1.60 -1.01
C GLN A 91 9.95 -1.97 -2.43
N SER A 92 10.89 -2.34 -3.31
CA SER A 92 10.58 -2.70 -4.70
C SER A 92 9.58 -3.84 -4.79
N ILE A 93 9.81 -4.95 -4.08
CA ILE A 93 8.88 -6.10 -4.12
C ILE A 93 7.53 -5.78 -3.44
N THR A 94 7.57 -5.00 -2.34
CA THR A 94 6.34 -4.57 -1.67
C THR A 94 5.47 -3.72 -2.59
N TYR A 95 6.08 -2.77 -3.33
CA TYR A 95 5.35 -2.00 -4.34
C TYR A 95 4.73 -2.89 -5.41
N GLN A 96 5.46 -3.87 -5.94
CA GLN A 96 4.92 -4.78 -6.95
C GLN A 96 3.72 -5.57 -6.41
N ILE A 97 3.85 -6.18 -5.24
CA ILE A 97 2.77 -6.98 -4.65
C ILE A 97 1.57 -6.10 -4.32
N VAL A 98 1.79 -4.98 -3.64
CA VAL A 98 0.69 -4.11 -3.19
C VAL A 98 -0.02 -3.49 -4.38
N MET A 99 0.71 -2.88 -5.30
CA MET A 99 0.10 -2.12 -6.39
C MET A 99 -0.46 -2.99 -7.51
N LEU A 100 0.13 -4.15 -7.80
CA LEU A 100 -0.30 -4.99 -8.92
C LEU A 100 -1.18 -6.18 -8.51
N LEU A 101 -1.20 -6.54 -7.23
CA LEU A 101 -2.00 -7.66 -6.74
C LEU A 101 -3.03 -7.22 -5.70
N VAL A 102 -2.59 -6.63 -4.59
CA VAL A 102 -3.46 -6.34 -3.44
C VAL A 102 -4.47 -5.24 -3.76
N VAL A 103 -4.03 -4.12 -4.35
CA VAL A 103 -4.91 -3.00 -4.74
C VAL A 103 -5.95 -3.42 -5.78
N PRO A 104 -5.59 -4.09 -6.91
CA PRO A 104 -6.59 -4.58 -7.85
C PRO A 104 -7.57 -5.57 -7.25
N THR A 105 -7.12 -6.45 -6.35
CA THR A 105 -8.02 -7.38 -5.65
C THR A 105 -9.01 -6.63 -4.75
N GLN A 106 -8.57 -5.59 -4.04
CA GLN A 106 -9.44 -4.72 -3.25
C GLN A 106 -10.51 -4.04 -4.12
N PHE A 107 -10.12 -3.54 -5.29
CA PHE A 107 -11.07 -2.92 -6.23
C PHE A 107 -12.05 -3.93 -6.79
N ALA A 108 -11.56 -5.10 -7.23
CA ALA A 108 -12.39 -6.15 -7.79
C ALA A 108 -13.45 -6.62 -6.79
N THR A 109 -13.05 -6.91 -5.54
CA THR A 109 -13.97 -7.32 -4.48
C THR A 109 -14.96 -6.21 -4.13
N GLY A 110 -14.52 -4.96 -4.08
CA GLY A 110 -15.40 -3.80 -3.85
C GLY A 110 -16.43 -3.61 -4.96
N LEU A 111 -16.04 -3.72 -6.24
CA LEU A 111 -16.95 -3.64 -7.39
C LEU A 111 -17.96 -4.79 -7.43
N MET A 112 -17.55 -6.01 -7.06
CA MET A 112 -18.46 -7.15 -6.93
C MET A 112 -19.52 -6.90 -5.85
N MET A 113 -19.15 -6.32 -4.71
CA MET A 113 -20.10 -5.98 -3.63
C MET A 113 -20.97 -4.77 -3.97
N TRP A 114 -20.48 -3.85 -4.81
CA TRP A 114 -21.25 -2.70 -5.26
C TRP A 114 -22.40 -3.10 -6.22
N ASP A 115 -22.16 -4.07 -7.12
CA ASP A 115 -23.18 -4.59 -8.05
C ASP A 115 -23.18 -6.14 -8.05
N VAL A 116 -23.69 -6.71 -6.96
CA VAL A 116 -23.74 -8.16 -6.75
C VAL A 116 -24.46 -8.90 -7.88
N LYS A 117 -25.52 -8.30 -8.43
CA LYS A 117 -26.33 -8.91 -9.48
C LYS A 117 -25.52 -9.06 -10.78
N ARG A 118 -24.74 -8.05 -11.14
CA ARG A 118 -23.88 -8.06 -12.33
C ARG A 118 -22.77 -9.10 -12.24
N PHE A 119 -22.23 -9.29 -11.04
CA PHE A 119 -21.10 -10.19 -10.79
C PHE A 119 -21.49 -11.53 -10.17
N GLU A 120 -22.81 -11.89 -10.18
CA GLU A 120 -23.34 -13.09 -9.53
C GLU A 120 -22.57 -14.35 -9.88
N GLY A 121 -22.28 -14.57 -11.19
CA GLY A 121 -21.53 -15.75 -11.65
C GLY A 121 -20.10 -15.81 -11.11
N VAL A 122 -19.39 -14.68 -11.10
CA VAL A 122 -18.01 -14.61 -10.57
C VAL A 122 -18.01 -14.80 -9.05
N ILE A 123 -18.95 -14.19 -8.35
CA ILE A 123 -19.12 -14.33 -6.91
C ILE A 123 -19.38 -15.80 -6.54
N ALA A 124 -20.26 -16.50 -7.28
CA ALA A 124 -20.52 -17.91 -7.08
C ALA A 124 -19.27 -18.78 -7.29
N MET A 125 -18.48 -18.51 -8.33
CA MET A 125 -17.21 -19.20 -8.60
C MET A 125 -16.17 -19.01 -7.48
N LEU A 126 -16.16 -17.84 -6.82
CA LEU A 126 -15.26 -17.54 -5.71
C LEU A 126 -15.71 -18.11 -4.37
N GLY A 127 -16.87 -18.79 -4.32
CA GLY A 127 -17.41 -19.38 -3.09
C GLY A 127 -18.49 -18.54 -2.40
N GLY A 128 -19.05 -17.56 -3.10
CA GLY A 128 -20.15 -16.73 -2.61
C GLY A 128 -19.76 -15.34 -2.09
N LEU A 129 -20.78 -14.55 -1.83
CA LEU A 129 -20.60 -13.15 -1.39
C LEU A 129 -19.86 -13.02 -0.05
N GLU A 130 -20.02 -14.01 0.84
CA GLU A 130 -19.34 -14.04 2.13
C GLU A 130 -17.82 -14.14 1.97
N VAL A 131 -17.34 -14.95 1.02
CA VAL A 131 -15.91 -15.08 0.72
C VAL A 131 -15.36 -13.79 0.15
N VAL A 132 -16.08 -13.16 -0.81
CA VAL A 132 -15.68 -11.88 -1.41
C VAL A 132 -15.60 -10.77 -0.35
N ASN A 133 -16.61 -10.69 0.53
CA ASN A 133 -16.62 -9.73 1.64
C ASN A 133 -15.46 -9.98 2.62
N THR A 134 -15.19 -11.24 2.95
CA THR A 134 -14.09 -11.61 3.84
C THR A 134 -12.74 -11.17 3.26
N ILE A 135 -12.49 -11.42 1.98
CA ILE A 135 -11.27 -10.98 1.30
C ILE A 135 -11.16 -9.46 1.34
N HIS A 136 -12.23 -8.73 1.02
CA HIS A 136 -12.26 -7.26 1.05
C HIS A 136 -11.91 -6.70 2.43
N VAL A 137 -12.48 -7.26 3.49
CA VAL A 137 -12.23 -6.85 4.88
C VAL A 137 -10.80 -7.19 5.31
N LEU A 138 -10.27 -8.37 4.95
CA LEU A 138 -8.90 -8.74 5.27
C LEU A 138 -7.88 -7.83 4.60
N ILE A 139 -8.11 -7.46 3.34
CA ILE A 139 -7.26 -6.50 2.63
C ILE A 139 -7.38 -5.11 3.27
N TYR A 140 -8.56 -4.69 3.71
CA TYR A 140 -8.73 -3.43 4.47
C TYR A 140 -7.89 -3.45 5.76
N ILE A 141 -7.93 -4.53 6.54
CA ILE A 141 -7.11 -4.67 7.75
C ILE A 141 -5.62 -4.59 7.40
N PHE A 142 -5.21 -5.25 6.32
CA PHE A 142 -3.85 -5.14 5.80
C PHE A 142 -3.47 -3.69 5.49
N PHE A 143 -4.31 -2.94 4.77
CA PHE A 143 -4.01 -1.55 4.43
C PHE A 143 -3.93 -0.64 5.65
N VAL A 144 -4.81 -0.80 6.63
CA VAL A 144 -4.74 -0.03 7.89
C VAL A 144 -3.42 -0.30 8.62
N SER A 145 -3.06 -1.57 8.77
CA SER A 145 -1.81 -1.97 9.41
C SER A 145 -0.59 -1.49 8.64
N PHE A 146 -0.61 -1.64 7.31
CA PHE A 146 0.45 -1.18 6.41
C PHE A 146 0.64 0.34 6.51
N THR A 147 -0.45 1.10 6.52
CA THR A 147 -0.39 2.57 6.62
C THR A 147 0.22 3.02 7.94
N MET A 148 -0.15 2.36 9.05
CA MET A 148 0.43 2.67 10.37
C MET A 148 1.94 2.39 10.41
N ILE A 149 2.35 1.23 9.90
CA ILE A 149 3.77 0.85 9.82
C ILE A 149 4.52 1.80 8.88
N HIS A 150 3.93 2.13 7.73
CA HIS A 150 4.52 3.03 6.75
C HIS A 150 4.71 4.44 7.30
N ALA A 151 3.72 4.98 8.00
CA ALA A 151 3.81 6.27 8.66
C ALA A 151 4.90 6.27 9.76
N TYR A 152 4.96 5.19 10.55
CA TYR A 152 6.03 5.02 11.55
C TYR A 152 7.41 4.99 10.89
N MET A 153 7.60 4.20 9.83
CA MET A 153 8.87 4.15 9.09
C MET A 153 9.24 5.50 8.48
N GLY A 154 8.26 6.27 8.00
CA GLY A 154 8.47 7.64 7.51
C GLY A 154 8.91 8.62 8.60
N ALA A 155 8.61 8.33 9.86
CA ALA A 155 9.08 9.13 11.01
C ALA A 155 10.49 8.75 11.50
N LEU A 156 11.08 7.66 11.00
CA LEU A 156 12.44 7.21 11.37
C LEU A 156 13.53 7.91 10.54
N GLY A 157 13.41 9.21 10.30
CA GLY A 157 14.46 10.05 9.72
C GLY A 157 15.34 10.69 10.81
N ASN A 158 16.22 11.61 10.40
CA ASN A 158 17.06 12.38 11.33
C ASN A 158 16.23 13.22 12.29
N THR A 159 15.08 13.69 11.83
CA THR A 159 14.00 14.21 12.67
C THR A 159 12.69 13.54 12.24
N PRO A 160 11.68 13.43 13.13
CA PRO A 160 10.41 12.77 12.78
C PRO A 160 9.66 13.39 11.59
N VAL A 161 10.02 14.61 11.21
CA VAL A 161 9.37 15.35 10.10
C VAL A 161 10.22 15.44 8.84
N THR A 162 11.47 14.97 8.84
CA THR A 162 12.40 15.09 7.69
C THR A 162 11.79 14.51 6.42
N HIS A 163 11.38 13.26 6.42
CA HIS A 163 10.81 12.62 5.23
C HIS A 163 9.46 13.22 4.81
N PHE A 164 8.64 13.70 5.75
CA PHE A 164 7.41 14.43 5.42
C PHE A 164 7.73 15.74 4.72
N ARG A 165 8.75 16.47 5.18
CA ARG A 165 9.19 17.73 4.55
C ARG A 165 9.72 17.48 3.14
N GLU A 166 10.49 16.44 2.92
CA GLU A 166 10.99 16.02 1.61
C GLU A 166 9.86 15.75 0.61
N MET A 167 8.73 15.18 1.05
CA MET A 167 7.55 14.96 0.19
C MET A 167 6.96 16.27 -0.38
N PHE A 168 7.07 17.37 0.36
CA PHE A 168 6.56 18.66 -0.09
C PHE A 168 7.62 19.52 -0.82
N THR A 169 8.86 19.42 -0.39
CA THR A 169 9.94 20.25 -0.94
C THR A 169 10.64 19.60 -2.12
N GLY A 170 10.60 18.27 -2.25
CA GLY A 170 11.32 17.51 -3.25
C GLY A 170 12.84 17.44 -3.03
N TYR A 171 13.36 17.98 -1.93
CA TYR A 171 14.79 18.03 -1.62
C TYR A 171 15.10 17.20 -0.40
N GLU A 172 16.14 16.35 -0.49
CA GLU A 172 16.73 15.63 0.62
C GLU A 172 17.69 16.56 1.38
N GLU A 173 17.52 16.66 2.70
CA GLU A 173 18.45 17.41 3.55
C GLU A 173 19.79 16.63 3.61
N LYS A 174 20.82 17.20 2.95
CA LYS A 174 22.18 16.66 3.04
C LYS A 174 22.74 16.92 4.43
N HIS A 175 23.27 15.87 5.04
CA HIS A 175 24.07 15.90 6.26
C HIS A 175 25.56 15.90 5.95
#